data_ff24c55637909df1e541c2286af7d76a
#
_entry.id   ff24c55637909df1e541c2286af7d76a
#
_cell.length_a   1.000
_cell.length_b   1.000
_cell.length_c   1.000
_cell.angle_alpha   90.00
_cell.angle_beta   90.00
_cell.angle_gamma   90.00
#
_symmetry.space_group_name_H-M   'P 1'
#
loop_
_entity.id
_entity.type
_entity.pdbx_description
1 polymer ?
#
loop_
_entity_poly.entity_id
_entity_poly.type
_entity_poly.pdbx_seq_one_letter_code
_entity_poly.pdbx_strand_id
1 'polypeptide(L)'
;ILANTEVKDDKDGRYGTFTFKRNSVDLPLLYTGNPAVVDAGEVAAGATSITIKANANTYKIANGTTGAAAIASVSGLTKADKGRYITLIGAGTDKPATIADGSTFVLEDGATWTAKEGASITLRVLDTTTLVEVSRTGV
;
A
#
# COMPACT_ATOMS: atom_id res chain seq x y z
N ILE A 1 -3.80 -4.84 31.99
CA ILE A 1 -2.70 -3.99 32.50
C ILE A 1 -2.99 -3.70 33.97
N LEU A 2 -2.16 -4.19 34.88
CA LEU A 2 -2.21 -3.83 36.29
C LEU A 2 -1.21 -2.69 36.52
N ALA A 3 -1.71 -1.56 36.97
CA ALA A 3 -0.88 -0.44 37.41
C ALA A 3 -0.79 -0.47 38.95
N ASN A 4 0.42 -0.47 39.46
CA ASN A 4 0.67 -0.24 40.89
C ASN A 4 1.32 1.13 41.05
N THR A 5 0.75 1.95 41.93
CA THR A 5 1.26 3.29 42.19
C THR A 5 1.81 3.30 43.62
N GLU A 6 3.08 3.60 43.76
CA GLU A 6 3.71 3.86 45.06
C GLU A 6 4.10 5.33 45.13
N VAL A 7 3.62 6.02 46.15
CA VAL A 7 4.00 7.40 46.47
C VAL A 7 4.94 7.36 47.68
N LYS A 8 6.18 7.80 47.49
CA LYS A 8 7.14 7.99 48.60
C LYS A 8 7.25 9.46 48.92
N ASP A 9 7.24 9.74 50.24
CA ASP A 9 7.47 11.07 50.79
C ASP A 9 8.75 10.98 51.64
N ASP A 10 9.79 11.61 51.17
CA ASP A 10 11.05 11.70 51.91
C ASP A 10 11.60 13.14 51.89
N LYS A 11 12.70 13.37 52.57
CA LYS A 11 13.31 14.70 52.72
C LYS A 11 13.72 15.38 51.43
N ASP A 12 13.83 14.64 50.34
CA ASP A 12 14.23 15.14 49.02
C ASP A 12 13.06 15.45 48.07
N GLY A 13 11.82 15.28 48.56
CA GLY A 13 10.60 15.61 47.81
C GLY A 13 9.64 14.42 47.65
N ARG A 14 8.45 14.73 47.15
CA ARG A 14 7.43 13.73 46.80
C ARG A 14 7.63 13.26 45.39
N TYR A 15 7.79 11.96 45.21
CA TYR A 15 7.79 11.35 43.91
C TYR A 15 6.92 10.11 43.87
N GLY A 16 6.29 9.89 42.72
CA GLY A 16 5.45 8.72 42.48
C GLY A 16 6.11 7.78 41.48
N THR A 17 6.15 6.50 41.82
CA THR A 17 6.61 5.48 40.88
C THR A 17 5.40 4.77 40.30
N PHE A 18 5.28 4.78 38.99
CA PHE A 18 4.26 4.05 38.25
C PHE A 18 4.84 2.76 37.66
N THR A 19 4.37 1.62 38.12
CA THR A 19 4.78 0.33 37.58
C THR A 19 3.63 -0.26 36.78
N PHE A 20 3.84 -0.44 35.49
CA PHE A 20 2.90 -1.14 34.61
C PHE A 20 3.31 -2.60 34.50
N LYS A 21 2.46 -3.50 34.95
CA LYS A 21 2.64 -4.95 34.74
C LYS A 21 1.71 -5.42 33.63
N ARG A 22 2.28 -6.02 32.61
CA ARG A 22 1.53 -6.69 31.55
C ARG A 22 1.46 -8.18 31.88
N ASN A 23 0.25 -8.70 31.94
CA ASN A 23 -0.01 -10.12 32.16
C ASN A 23 -0.08 -10.84 30.80
N SER A 24 0.97 -10.77 30.02
CA SER A 24 1.10 -11.40 28.71
C SER A 24 2.44 -12.11 28.66
N VAL A 25 2.42 -13.31 28.11
CA VAL A 25 3.64 -14.14 27.88
C VAL A 25 4.52 -13.55 26.78
N ASP A 26 3.94 -12.70 25.93
CA ASP A 26 4.68 -12.05 24.87
C ASP A 26 5.38 -10.79 25.37
N LEU A 27 6.69 -10.78 25.25
CA LEU A 27 7.47 -9.56 25.44
C LEU A 27 7.01 -8.50 24.40
N PRO A 28 6.93 -7.23 24.80
CA PRO A 28 6.70 -6.18 23.81
C PRO A 28 7.81 -6.27 22.77
N LEU A 29 7.44 -6.49 21.52
CA LEU A 29 8.38 -6.43 20.41
C LEU A 29 8.91 -5.00 20.34
N LEU A 30 10.16 -4.83 20.76
CA LEU A 30 10.89 -3.61 20.47
C LEU A 30 11.14 -3.58 18.97
N TYR A 31 10.48 -2.67 18.28
CA TYR A 31 10.81 -2.37 16.91
C TYR A 31 12.15 -1.63 16.88
N THR A 32 13.21 -2.37 16.56
CA THR A 32 14.58 -1.83 16.47
C THR A 32 14.96 -1.39 15.06
N GLY A 33 14.03 -1.54 14.11
CA GLY A 33 14.22 -1.10 12.73
C GLY A 33 13.76 0.34 12.51
N ASN A 34 14.45 1.07 11.65
CA ASN A 34 13.90 2.28 11.05
C ASN A 34 12.67 1.84 10.24
N PRO A 35 11.46 2.44 10.41
CA PRO A 35 10.36 2.13 9.53
C PRO A 35 10.84 2.46 8.11
N ALA A 36 11.10 1.43 7.32
CA ALA A 36 11.43 1.64 5.93
C ALA A 36 10.22 2.35 5.31
N VAL A 37 10.40 3.60 4.95
CA VAL A 37 9.53 4.27 4.00
C VAL A 37 9.71 3.45 2.72
N VAL A 38 8.75 2.58 2.43
CA VAL A 38 8.81 1.79 1.22
C VAL A 38 8.55 2.76 0.09
N ASP A 39 9.58 2.99 -0.71
CA ASP A 39 9.45 3.73 -1.95
C ASP A 39 8.30 3.12 -2.76
N ALA A 40 7.52 4.01 -3.36
CA ALA A 40 6.50 3.63 -4.33
C ALA A 40 7.10 2.58 -5.28
N GLY A 41 6.43 1.44 -5.42
CA GLY A 41 6.86 0.45 -6.39
C GLY A 41 6.85 1.09 -7.77
N GLU A 42 7.88 0.89 -8.55
CA GLU A 42 7.90 1.32 -9.94
C GLU A 42 7.54 0.13 -10.84
N VAL A 43 6.58 0.36 -11.73
CA VAL A 43 6.26 -0.59 -12.81
C VAL A 43 7.13 -0.23 -14.00
N ALA A 44 7.99 -1.15 -14.38
CA ALA A 44 8.98 -0.92 -15.43
C ALA A 44 8.34 -0.52 -16.76
N ALA A 45 9.07 0.22 -17.56
CA ALA A 45 8.64 0.62 -18.90
C ALA A 45 8.28 -0.60 -19.76
N GLY A 46 7.09 -0.58 -20.37
CA GLY A 46 6.60 -1.66 -21.22
C GLY A 46 6.10 -2.91 -20.49
N ALA A 47 6.04 -2.89 -19.17
CA ALA A 47 5.52 -4.03 -18.40
C ALA A 47 4.02 -4.25 -18.67
N THR A 48 3.63 -5.51 -18.78
CA THR A 48 2.23 -5.96 -18.97
C THR A 48 1.63 -6.52 -17.66
N SER A 49 2.40 -6.54 -16.61
CA SER A 49 2.01 -7.03 -15.28
C SER A 49 2.51 -6.11 -14.18
N ILE A 50 1.74 -6.01 -13.10
CA ILE A 50 2.16 -5.32 -11.87
C ILE A 50 2.47 -6.35 -10.79
N THR A 51 3.66 -6.28 -10.21
CA THR A 51 4.02 -7.11 -9.05
C THR A 51 3.80 -6.31 -7.76
N ILE A 52 2.82 -6.71 -6.96
CA ILE A 52 2.47 -6.07 -5.70
C ILE A 52 3.39 -6.59 -4.58
N LYS A 53 4.05 -5.67 -3.89
CA LYS A 53 4.90 -5.95 -2.73
C LYS A 53 4.08 -5.82 -1.45
N ALA A 54 4.39 -6.62 -0.45
CA ALA A 54 3.65 -6.68 0.82
C ALA A 54 3.54 -5.32 1.54
N ASN A 55 4.49 -4.44 1.34
CA ASN A 55 4.64 -3.18 2.07
C ASN A 55 4.54 -1.92 1.17
N ALA A 56 4.17 -2.06 -0.11
CA ALA A 56 4.02 -0.93 -1.03
C ALA A 56 2.57 -0.80 -1.52
N ASN A 57 1.95 0.34 -1.27
CA ASN A 57 0.57 0.64 -1.66
C ASN A 57 0.47 1.58 -2.86
N THR A 58 1.57 2.17 -3.28
CA THR A 58 1.61 3.13 -4.38
C THR A 58 2.62 2.68 -5.42
N TYR A 59 2.23 2.72 -6.69
CA TYR A 59 3.06 2.31 -7.82
C TYR A 59 3.03 3.37 -8.90
N LYS A 60 4.20 3.78 -9.36
CA LYS A 60 4.37 4.67 -10.50
C LYS A 60 4.41 3.84 -11.79
N ILE A 61 3.57 4.16 -12.74
CA ILE A 61 3.47 3.45 -14.02
C ILE A 61 4.24 4.22 -15.08
N ALA A 62 5.34 3.64 -15.55
CA ALA A 62 6.15 4.23 -16.60
C ALA A 62 5.50 4.13 -17.99
N ASN A 63 6.08 4.81 -18.98
CA ASN A 63 5.73 4.68 -20.38
C ASN A 63 5.92 3.25 -20.92
N GLY A 64 5.21 2.90 -21.97
CA GLY A 64 5.57 1.78 -22.80
C GLY A 64 6.91 2.03 -23.54
N THR A 65 7.58 0.99 -23.99
CA THR A 65 8.88 1.10 -24.69
C THR A 65 8.72 1.46 -26.16
N THR A 66 8.02 0.64 -26.91
CA THR A 66 7.77 0.83 -28.35
C THR A 66 6.40 1.43 -28.66
N GLY A 67 5.42 1.25 -27.76
CA GLY A 67 4.04 1.72 -27.80
C GLY A 67 3.45 1.76 -26.40
N ALA A 68 2.18 2.10 -26.27
CA ALA A 68 1.45 1.99 -25.02
C ALA A 68 1.47 0.53 -24.54
N ALA A 69 1.88 0.31 -23.29
CA ALA A 69 1.84 -1.03 -22.69
C ALA A 69 0.43 -1.31 -22.14
N ALA A 70 -0.13 -2.47 -22.45
CA ALA A 70 -1.38 -2.92 -21.87
C ALA A 70 -1.07 -3.75 -20.61
N ILE A 71 -1.39 -3.22 -19.44
CA ILE A 71 -1.25 -3.93 -18.17
C ILE A 71 -2.49 -4.79 -17.97
N ALA A 72 -2.33 -6.11 -18.05
CA ALA A 72 -3.42 -7.07 -18.04
C ALA A 72 -3.42 -8.01 -16.83
N SER A 73 -2.35 -8.02 -16.02
CA SER A 73 -2.22 -8.95 -14.91
C SER A 73 -1.59 -8.32 -13.66
N VAL A 74 -1.85 -8.96 -12.54
CA VAL A 74 -1.28 -8.62 -11.24
C VAL A 74 -0.70 -9.87 -10.60
N SER A 75 0.39 -9.73 -9.85
CA SER A 75 1.03 -10.81 -9.10
C SER A 75 1.49 -10.33 -7.72
N GLY A 76 1.91 -11.24 -6.86
CA GLY A 76 2.40 -10.92 -5.52
C GLY A 76 1.33 -10.67 -4.47
N LEU A 77 0.04 -10.70 -4.82
CA LEU A 77 -1.06 -10.63 -3.88
C LEU A 77 -1.26 -11.96 -3.14
N THR A 78 -1.62 -11.86 -1.87
CA THR A 78 -1.95 -12.98 -1.00
C THR A 78 -3.37 -12.82 -0.44
N LYS A 79 -3.89 -13.85 0.24
CA LYS A 79 -5.19 -13.76 0.90
C LYS A 79 -5.24 -12.70 2.01
N ALA A 80 -4.08 -12.37 2.60
CA ALA A 80 -3.96 -11.34 3.63
C ALA A 80 -4.13 -9.93 3.06
N ASP A 81 -3.94 -9.74 1.75
CA ASP A 81 -4.07 -8.43 1.09
C ASP A 81 -5.54 -8.07 0.77
N LYS A 82 -6.50 -8.96 0.99
CA LYS A 82 -7.91 -8.70 0.73
C LYS A 82 -8.40 -7.45 1.46
N GLY A 83 -8.98 -6.52 0.71
CA GLY A 83 -9.45 -5.22 1.19
C GLY A 83 -8.39 -4.12 1.19
N ARG A 84 -7.14 -4.44 0.91
CA ARG A 84 -6.04 -3.48 0.79
C ARG A 84 -6.27 -2.54 -0.40
N TYR A 85 -5.87 -1.29 -0.26
CA TYR A 85 -5.94 -0.29 -1.31
C TYR A 85 -4.58 -0.13 -1.98
N ILE A 86 -4.58 -0.14 -3.30
CA ILE A 86 -3.41 0.06 -4.15
C ILE A 86 -3.67 1.27 -5.04
N THR A 87 -2.77 2.24 -5.02
CA THR A 87 -2.86 3.42 -5.87
C THR A 87 -1.82 3.33 -6.99
N LEU A 88 -2.27 3.46 -8.22
CA LEU A 88 -1.40 3.56 -9.40
C LEU A 88 -1.36 5.01 -9.83
N ILE A 89 -0.15 5.52 -10.08
CA ILE A 89 0.10 6.89 -10.53
C ILE A 89 0.71 6.82 -11.92
N GLY A 90 0.08 7.45 -12.88
CA GLY A 90 0.57 7.57 -14.24
C GLY A 90 1.78 8.51 -14.33
N ALA A 91 2.77 8.10 -15.09
CA ALA A 91 3.93 8.90 -15.43
C ALA A 91 4.19 8.88 -16.96
N GLY A 92 3.19 8.44 -17.73
CA GLY A 92 3.29 8.32 -19.17
C GLY A 92 3.09 9.65 -19.87
N THR A 93 4.05 10.06 -20.70
CA THR A 93 3.97 11.25 -21.54
C THR A 93 3.53 10.88 -22.96
N ASP A 94 4.38 10.21 -23.73
CA ASP A 94 4.15 9.90 -25.13
C ASP A 94 3.45 8.56 -25.37
N LYS A 95 3.71 7.60 -24.49
CA LYS A 95 3.23 6.21 -24.61
C LYS A 95 2.68 5.70 -23.29
N PRO A 96 1.67 6.38 -22.73
CA PRO A 96 1.12 6.00 -21.42
C PRO A 96 0.59 4.58 -21.48
N ALA A 97 0.88 3.79 -20.45
CA ALA A 97 0.32 2.45 -20.32
C ALA A 97 -1.20 2.51 -20.10
N THR A 98 -1.89 1.43 -20.40
CA THR A 98 -3.34 1.32 -20.26
C THR A 98 -3.71 0.12 -19.40
N ILE A 99 -4.81 0.25 -18.68
CA ILE A 99 -5.49 -0.84 -17.97
C ILE A 99 -6.93 -0.89 -18.48
N ALA A 100 -7.29 -1.98 -19.13
CA ALA A 100 -8.65 -2.21 -19.60
C ALA A 100 -9.48 -2.90 -18.52
N ASP A 101 -10.79 -2.69 -18.56
CA ASP A 101 -11.73 -3.45 -17.76
C ASP A 101 -11.68 -4.94 -18.10
N GLY A 102 -11.81 -5.79 -17.07
CA GLY A 102 -11.77 -7.24 -17.23
C GLY A 102 -11.78 -7.97 -15.88
N SER A 103 -11.47 -9.26 -15.92
CA SER A 103 -11.49 -10.11 -14.71
C SER A 103 -10.41 -9.78 -13.68
N THR A 104 -9.27 -9.25 -14.12
CA THR A 104 -8.17 -8.84 -13.22
C THR A 104 -8.39 -7.44 -12.67
N PHE A 105 -8.78 -6.51 -13.51
CA PHE A 105 -9.06 -5.12 -13.16
C PHE A 105 -10.53 -4.84 -13.47
N VAL A 106 -11.37 -4.82 -12.45
CA VAL A 106 -12.79 -4.46 -12.59
C VAL A 106 -12.90 -2.96 -12.47
N LEU A 107 -13.09 -2.29 -13.59
CA LEU A 107 -13.10 -0.83 -13.68
C LEU A 107 -14.53 -0.29 -13.71
N GLU A 108 -14.70 0.91 -13.16
CA GLU A 108 -15.98 1.60 -13.17
C GLU A 108 -16.40 1.90 -14.62
N ASP A 109 -17.68 1.64 -14.92
CA ASP A 109 -18.28 1.82 -16.25
C ASP A 109 -17.61 1.06 -17.41
N GLY A 110 -16.74 0.08 -17.11
CA GLY A 110 -15.98 -0.65 -18.13
C GLY A 110 -14.96 0.22 -18.88
N ALA A 111 -14.66 1.43 -18.37
CA ALA A 111 -13.80 2.38 -19.04
C ALA A 111 -12.32 2.12 -18.82
N THR A 112 -11.54 1.99 -19.90
CA THR A 112 -10.09 1.86 -19.83
C THR A 112 -9.46 3.06 -19.13
N TRP A 113 -8.56 2.79 -18.17
CA TRP A 113 -7.72 3.82 -17.57
C TRP A 113 -6.40 3.95 -18.30
N THR A 114 -5.96 5.19 -18.52
CA THR A 114 -4.69 5.51 -19.18
C THR A 114 -3.75 6.19 -18.20
N ALA A 115 -2.57 5.62 -18.00
CA ALA A 115 -1.56 6.08 -17.04
C ALA A 115 -0.80 7.32 -17.52
N LYS A 116 -1.49 8.37 -17.92
CA LYS A 116 -0.89 9.67 -18.29
C LYS A 116 -0.27 10.32 -17.08
N GLU A 117 0.70 11.20 -17.29
CA GLU A 117 1.30 12.00 -16.23
C GLU A 117 0.22 12.77 -15.44
N GLY A 118 0.24 12.63 -14.11
CA GLY A 118 -0.74 13.23 -13.22
C GLY A 118 -2.06 12.45 -13.06
N ALA A 119 -2.32 11.42 -13.87
CA ALA A 119 -3.47 10.55 -13.68
C ALA A 119 -3.22 9.57 -12.52
N SER A 120 -4.25 9.23 -11.78
CA SER A 120 -4.17 8.19 -10.75
C SER A 120 -5.42 7.34 -10.72
N ILE A 121 -5.28 6.09 -10.29
CA ILE A 121 -6.39 5.18 -10.03
C ILE A 121 -6.13 4.46 -8.71
N THR A 122 -7.15 4.40 -7.86
CA THR A 122 -7.13 3.63 -6.62
C THR A 122 -7.96 2.38 -6.78
N LEU A 123 -7.34 1.25 -6.52
CA LEU A 123 -7.90 -0.08 -6.64
C LEU A 123 -7.97 -0.75 -5.27
N ARG A 124 -9.03 -1.50 -5.00
CA ARG A 124 -9.15 -2.34 -3.81
C ARG A 124 -8.94 -3.81 -4.19
N VAL A 125 -8.10 -4.49 -3.45
CA VAL A 125 -7.86 -5.93 -3.61
C VAL A 125 -9.13 -6.71 -3.22
N LEU A 126 -9.71 -7.44 -4.14
CA LEU A 126 -10.85 -8.32 -3.90
C LEU A 126 -10.37 -9.72 -3.52
N ASP A 127 -9.40 -10.24 -4.26
CA ASP A 127 -8.75 -11.52 -4.02
C ASP A 127 -7.29 -11.50 -4.54
N THR A 128 -6.66 -12.67 -4.69
CA THR A 128 -5.25 -12.79 -5.10
C THR A 128 -4.99 -12.42 -6.56
N THR A 129 -6.00 -12.20 -7.36
CA THR A 129 -5.90 -11.95 -8.81
C THR A 129 -6.77 -10.78 -9.29
N THR A 130 -7.70 -10.31 -8.46
CA THR A 130 -8.73 -9.32 -8.84
C THR A 130 -8.62 -8.04 -8.03
N LEU A 131 -8.61 -6.93 -8.70
CA LEU A 131 -8.60 -5.57 -8.18
C LEU A 131 -9.83 -4.83 -8.71
N VAL A 132 -10.53 -4.13 -7.83
CA VAL A 132 -11.74 -3.35 -8.17
C VAL A 132 -11.45 -1.88 -8.01
N GLU A 133 -11.82 -1.09 -8.99
CA GLU A 133 -11.69 0.36 -8.92
C GLU A 133 -12.53 0.96 -7.79
N VAL A 134 -11.94 1.94 -7.11
CA VAL A 134 -12.59 2.74 -6.06
C VAL A 134 -12.71 4.19 -6.49
N SER A 135 -11.69 4.70 -7.16
CA SER A 135 -11.68 6.07 -7.67
C SER A 135 -10.58 6.26 -8.72
N ARG A 136 -10.76 7.23 -9.60
CA ARG A 136 -9.72 7.67 -10.54
C ARG A 136 -9.69 9.19 -10.66
N THR A 137 -8.53 9.72 -11.07
CA THR A 137 -8.34 11.10 -11.48
C THR A 137 -7.57 11.15 -12.81
N GLY A 138 -7.79 12.19 -13.59
CA GLY A 138 -7.12 12.36 -14.89
C GLY A 138 -7.65 11.35 -15.92
N VAL A 139 -8.53 11.79 -16.76
CA VAL A 139 -9.09 11.02 -17.89
C VAL A 139 -8.29 11.35 -19.14
#